data_5d1fa182e8f9149725a262bcd0a2d220
#
_entry.id   5d1fa182e8f9149725a262bcd0a2d220
#
_cell.length_a   1.000
_cell.length_b   1.000
_cell.length_c   1.000
_cell.angle_alpha   90.00
_cell.angle_beta   90.00
_cell.angle_gamma   90.00
#
_symmetry.space_group_name_H-M   'P 1'
#
loop_
_entity.id
_entity.type
_entity.pdbx_description
1 polymer ?
#
loop_
_entity_poly.entity_id
_entity_poly.type
_entity_poly.pdbx_seq_one_letter_code
_entity_poly.pdbx_strand_id
1 'polypeptide(L)'
;MAAATTVTLLLLAGRYGYHRDELYFLLAGRHLDWGYVDQGPLVPALARLLDTIAPGNLVVLRTPSAVLAGGAVLLVAAIARELGAGRGGQLFAAVLAALSGIVLASGHLLSTTTVDLLVWLVAAWCAVRLLRTGDSRWALGIGLALGVGMLSKLLPALLAVGLVAGVLIAGPRRLLRDRWVLAAAGITVLLAAPNLIWQAANGFPQLGVAASISDGDSSYSGRRDAFTLQFVIISPYAVPIWIAGLIALLRRPEWRAYRAVGWAWVVVVGIVLIAGGKGYYDAPLLLVLTAAGALVTVAWASRGSLWWRRGLLALGVVPFLLPNVVLLLPVLPADRLPGFVVDVNYDAGETIGWPEFADSVARVHRGLPPEERSRAVVLTANYGEAGALARYGPARDLPRAYSGHNSMVDFGRPPADADVVIAVGWVGGEPGDPLGAWFERCTLSGVVDQRVEVDNDENGGPIHVCRGLRRPWSQIWDTEVRHTG
;
A
#
# COMPACT_ATOMS: atom_id res chain seq x y z
N MET A 1 2.48 -22.15 9.23
CA MET A 1 1.66 -21.06 8.63
C MET A 1 2.55 -20.09 7.85
N ALA A 2 3.51 -19.38 8.46
CA ALA A 2 4.36 -18.40 7.75
C ALA A 2 4.94 -18.92 6.41
N ALA A 3 5.65 -20.05 6.42
CA ALA A 3 6.18 -20.65 5.20
C ALA A 3 5.08 -21.01 4.18
N ALA A 4 3.92 -21.52 4.66
CA ALA A 4 2.79 -21.81 3.78
C ALA A 4 2.25 -20.52 3.11
N THR A 5 2.10 -19.43 3.87
CA THR A 5 1.71 -18.12 3.31
C THR A 5 2.69 -17.66 2.25
N THR A 6 4.00 -17.64 2.56
CA THR A 6 5.04 -17.23 1.60
C THR A 6 4.98 -18.09 0.32
N VAL A 7 4.91 -19.41 0.46
CA VAL A 7 4.87 -20.34 -0.70
C VAL A 7 3.61 -20.10 -1.54
N THR A 8 2.44 -19.96 -0.90
CA THR A 8 1.18 -19.68 -1.62
C THR A 8 1.28 -18.37 -2.41
N LEU A 9 1.78 -17.30 -1.80
CA LEU A 9 1.95 -16.01 -2.45
C LEU A 9 2.94 -16.10 -3.63
N LEU A 10 4.05 -16.82 -3.48
CA LEU A 10 5.02 -17.04 -4.56
C LEU A 10 4.44 -17.85 -5.72
N LEU A 11 3.65 -18.89 -5.45
CA LEU A 11 2.98 -19.69 -6.48
C LEU A 11 1.96 -18.86 -7.29
N LEU A 12 1.41 -17.83 -6.70
CA LEU A 12 0.44 -16.93 -7.34
C LEU A 12 1.06 -15.65 -7.88
N ALA A 13 2.33 -15.34 -7.54
CA ALA A 13 2.99 -14.07 -7.83
C ALA A 13 3.05 -13.72 -9.33
N GLY A 14 3.10 -14.71 -10.22
CA GLY A 14 3.12 -14.51 -11.67
C GLY A 14 1.74 -14.42 -12.32
N ARG A 15 0.66 -14.53 -11.54
CA ARG A 15 -0.70 -14.47 -12.07
C ARG A 15 -1.19 -13.02 -12.16
N TYR A 16 -2.09 -12.76 -13.12
CA TYR A 16 -2.48 -11.43 -13.59
C TYR A 16 -1.25 -10.66 -14.11
N GLY A 17 -1.35 -9.34 -14.24
CA GLY A 17 -0.26 -8.48 -14.69
C GLY A 17 0.45 -7.74 -13.56
N TYR A 18 1.20 -6.72 -13.92
CA TYR A 18 1.74 -5.75 -12.96
C TYR A 18 0.59 -4.92 -12.39
N HIS A 19 0.68 -4.59 -11.11
CA HIS A 19 -0.16 -3.56 -10.50
C HIS A 19 0.33 -2.17 -10.94
N ARG A 20 -0.58 -1.18 -11.01
CA ARG A 20 -0.24 0.20 -11.37
C ARG A 20 0.92 0.76 -10.54
N ASP A 21 0.95 0.49 -9.23
CA ASP A 21 2.02 0.93 -8.35
C ASP A 21 3.35 0.23 -8.66
N GLU A 22 3.33 -1.07 -9.02
CA GLU A 22 4.56 -1.80 -9.40
C GLU A 22 5.19 -1.20 -10.66
N LEU A 23 4.36 -0.79 -11.64
CA LEU A 23 4.82 -0.10 -12.85
C LEU A 23 5.42 1.27 -12.50
N TYR A 24 4.81 1.99 -11.57
CA TYR A 24 5.34 3.25 -11.05
C TYR A 24 6.67 3.05 -10.32
N PHE A 25 6.79 2.06 -9.43
CA PHE A 25 8.04 1.79 -8.71
C PHE A 25 9.17 1.38 -9.65
N LEU A 26 8.87 0.61 -10.69
CA LEU A 26 9.85 0.25 -11.72
C LEU A 26 10.37 1.50 -12.46
N LEU A 27 9.48 2.43 -12.77
CA LEU A 27 9.87 3.68 -13.43
C LEU A 27 10.60 4.63 -12.48
N ALA A 28 10.11 4.82 -11.25
CA ALA A 28 10.80 5.57 -10.20
C ALA A 28 12.19 4.99 -9.89
N GLY A 29 12.32 3.65 -9.93
CA GLY A 29 13.60 2.96 -9.80
C GLY A 29 14.63 3.28 -10.91
N ARG A 30 14.19 3.80 -12.06
CA ARG A 30 15.08 4.32 -13.09
C ARG A 30 15.53 5.76 -12.83
N HIS A 31 14.83 6.45 -11.92
CA HIS A 31 15.06 7.83 -11.50
C HIS A 31 15.25 7.87 -9.98
N LEU A 32 16.27 7.13 -9.47
CA LEU A 32 16.51 7.01 -8.02
C LEU A 32 16.83 8.36 -7.39
N ASP A 33 16.10 8.67 -6.32
CA ASP A 33 16.30 9.81 -5.46
C ASP A 33 16.08 9.44 -4.00
N TRP A 34 16.39 10.33 -3.06
CA TRP A 34 16.21 10.11 -1.62
C TRP A 34 14.77 10.27 -1.12
N GLY A 35 13.86 10.69 -1.97
CA GLY A 35 12.44 10.81 -1.71
C GLY A 35 11.66 11.04 -2.99
N TYR A 36 10.35 10.90 -2.87
CA TYR A 36 9.38 11.13 -3.94
C TYR A 36 8.18 11.87 -3.36
N VAL A 37 7.28 12.34 -4.21
CA VAL A 37 6.09 13.09 -3.82
C VAL A 37 5.23 12.30 -2.83
N ASP A 38 5.09 11.00 -3.01
CA ASP A 38 4.16 10.11 -2.30
C ASP A 38 4.84 9.04 -1.42
N GLN A 39 6.17 8.84 -1.57
CA GLN A 39 6.89 7.76 -0.90
C GLN A 39 8.36 8.07 -0.65
N GLY A 40 9.03 7.18 0.08
CA GLY A 40 10.48 7.20 0.27
C GLY A 40 11.24 6.36 -0.76
N PRO A 41 12.57 6.29 -0.67
CA PRO A 41 13.45 5.65 -1.67
C PRO A 41 13.43 4.11 -1.64
N LEU A 42 12.98 3.48 -0.56
CA LEU A 42 13.21 2.06 -0.31
C LEU A 42 12.56 1.16 -1.37
N VAL A 43 11.27 1.39 -1.68
CA VAL A 43 10.53 0.51 -2.61
C VAL A 43 10.97 0.73 -4.06
N PRO A 44 11.16 1.96 -4.58
CA PRO A 44 11.77 2.19 -5.89
C PRO A 44 13.17 1.58 -6.03
N ALA A 45 14.03 1.70 -5.02
CA ALA A 45 15.37 1.10 -5.03
C ALA A 45 15.31 -0.44 -5.08
N LEU A 46 14.38 -1.04 -4.31
CA LEU A 46 14.13 -2.48 -4.33
C LEU A 46 13.61 -2.92 -5.70
N ALA A 47 12.64 -2.22 -6.28
CA ALA A 47 12.13 -2.50 -7.63
C ALA A 47 13.25 -2.46 -8.67
N ARG A 48 14.12 -1.43 -8.60
CA ARG A 48 15.31 -1.32 -9.47
C ARG A 48 16.24 -2.52 -9.33
N LEU A 49 16.56 -2.89 -8.10
CA LEU A 49 17.44 -4.03 -7.82
C LEU A 49 16.88 -5.32 -8.42
N LEU A 50 15.60 -5.59 -8.19
CA LEU A 50 14.93 -6.82 -8.64
C LEU A 50 14.78 -6.86 -10.17
N ASP A 51 14.44 -5.73 -10.81
CA ASP A 51 14.38 -5.64 -12.27
C ASP A 51 15.77 -5.77 -12.91
N THR A 52 16.84 -5.37 -12.22
CA THR A 52 18.22 -5.58 -12.68
C THR A 52 18.63 -7.05 -12.60
N ILE A 53 18.22 -7.76 -11.53
CA ILE A 53 18.53 -9.19 -11.34
C ILE A 53 17.77 -10.05 -12.36
N ALA A 54 16.49 -9.76 -12.57
CA ALA A 54 15.62 -10.54 -13.46
C ALA A 54 14.66 -9.60 -14.21
N PRO A 55 15.10 -8.97 -15.31
CA PRO A 55 14.32 -7.98 -16.03
C PRO A 55 12.95 -8.51 -16.44
N GLY A 56 11.90 -7.79 -16.02
CA GLY A 56 10.52 -8.11 -16.35
C GLY A 56 9.95 -9.36 -15.69
N ASN A 57 10.62 -9.93 -14.71
CA ASN A 57 10.14 -11.11 -13.99
C ASN A 57 9.27 -10.68 -12.78
N LEU A 58 7.96 -10.80 -12.94
CA LEU A 58 6.98 -10.42 -11.92
C LEU A 58 7.10 -11.24 -10.62
N VAL A 59 7.46 -12.53 -10.73
CA VAL A 59 7.64 -13.39 -9.54
C VAL A 59 8.82 -12.91 -8.70
N VAL A 60 9.93 -12.54 -9.34
CA VAL A 60 11.10 -11.99 -8.64
C VAL A 60 10.75 -10.65 -8.01
N LEU A 61 10.02 -9.78 -8.73
CA LEU A 61 9.58 -8.48 -8.22
C LEU A 61 8.73 -8.61 -6.94
N ARG A 62 7.84 -9.59 -6.88
CA ARG A 62 6.90 -9.82 -5.75
C ARG A 62 7.49 -10.69 -4.62
N THR A 63 8.64 -11.32 -4.84
CA THR A 63 9.28 -12.21 -3.85
C THR A 63 9.48 -11.54 -2.48
N PRO A 64 10.00 -10.29 -2.38
CA PRO A 64 10.15 -9.64 -1.08
C PRO A 64 8.83 -9.51 -0.33
N SER A 65 7.75 -9.10 -1.02
CA SER A 65 6.43 -8.93 -0.39
C SER A 65 5.88 -10.25 0.16
N ALA A 66 6.02 -11.34 -0.59
CA ALA A 66 5.63 -12.66 -0.12
C ALA A 66 6.41 -13.11 1.14
N VAL A 67 7.71 -12.82 1.19
CA VAL A 67 8.57 -13.13 2.34
C VAL A 67 8.21 -12.25 3.55
N LEU A 68 8.01 -10.95 3.34
CA LEU A 68 7.60 -10.00 4.39
C LEU A 68 6.22 -10.36 4.98
N ALA A 69 5.26 -10.79 4.13
CA ALA A 69 3.96 -11.28 4.57
C ALA A 69 4.07 -12.54 5.44
N GLY A 70 4.91 -13.51 5.05
CA GLY A 70 5.24 -14.65 5.91
C GLY A 70 5.87 -14.24 7.23
N GLY A 71 6.77 -13.25 7.20
CA GLY A 71 7.35 -12.62 8.38
C GLY A 71 6.30 -11.98 9.31
N ALA A 72 5.30 -11.30 8.72
CA ALA A 72 4.19 -10.73 9.47
C ALA A 72 3.38 -11.81 10.22
N VAL A 73 3.06 -12.92 9.56
CA VAL A 73 2.39 -14.08 10.19
C VAL A 73 3.21 -14.64 11.37
N LEU A 74 4.52 -14.74 11.19
CA LEU A 74 5.42 -15.20 12.26
C LEU A 74 5.46 -14.22 13.44
N LEU A 75 5.49 -12.91 13.17
CA LEU A 75 5.51 -11.87 14.21
C LEU A 75 4.20 -11.83 15.00
N VAL A 76 3.05 -12.00 14.36
CA VAL A 76 1.75 -12.07 15.05
C VAL A 76 1.72 -13.25 16.02
N ALA A 77 2.23 -14.43 15.61
CA ALA A 77 2.36 -15.58 16.51
C ALA A 77 3.38 -15.32 17.64
N ALA A 78 4.49 -14.62 17.34
CA ALA A 78 5.50 -14.23 18.33
C ALA A 78 4.93 -13.23 19.35
N ILE A 79 4.14 -12.25 18.91
CA ILE A 79 3.43 -11.31 19.80
C ILE A 79 2.46 -12.08 20.71
N ALA A 80 1.67 -13.00 20.15
CA ALA A 80 0.79 -13.87 20.96
C ALA A 80 1.60 -14.62 22.01
N ARG A 81 2.76 -15.18 21.66
CA ARG A 81 3.66 -15.86 22.61
C ARG A 81 4.15 -14.91 23.70
N GLU A 82 4.58 -13.70 23.38
CA GLU A 82 5.04 -12.71 24.37
C GLU A 82 3.92 -12.33 25.35
N LEU A 83 2.65 -12.34 24.90
CA LEU A 83 1.48 -12.12 25.74
C LEU A 83 1.07 -13.34 26.56
N GLY A 84 1.78 -14.46 26.43
CA GLY A 84 1.56 -15.69 27.20
C GLY A 84 0.76 -16.79 26.51
N ALA A 85 0.61 -16.74 25.17
CA ALA A 85 -0.08 -17.79 24.44
C ALA A 85 0.68 -19.12 24.44
N GLY A 86 -0.02 -20.20 24.80
CA GLY A 86 0.41 -21.57 24.50
C GLY A 86 0.37 -21.84 22.98
N ARG A 87 0.83 -23.04 22.56
CA ARG A 87 0.90 -23.42 21.14
C ARG A 87 -0.42 -23.23 20.37
N GLY A 88 -1.56 -23.57 20.97
CA GLY A 88 -2.88 -23.40 20.33
C GLY A 88 -3.22 -21.93 20.05
N GLY A 89 -2.92 -21.03 21.00
CA GLY A 89 -3.13 -19.58 20.81
C GLY A 89 -2.21 -18.97 19.77
N GLN A 90 -0.94 -19.38 19.74
CA GLN A 90 0.03 -18.96 18.71
C GLN A 90 -0.40 -19.42 17.32
N LEU A 91 -0.82 -20.71 17.19
CA LEU A 91 -1.31 -21.24 15.91
C LEU A 91 -2.59 -20.52 15.46
N PHE A 92 -3.53 -20.28 16.35
CA PHE A 92 -4.76 -19.58 16.00
C PHE A 92 -4.48 -18.12 15.58
N ALA A 93 -3.61 -17.41 16.28
CA ALA A 93 -3.16 -16.07 15.88
C ALA A 93 -2.49 -16.08 14.50
N ALA A 94 -1.65 -17.10 14.22
CA ALA A 94 -1.00 -17.26 12.91
C ALA A 94 -2.00 -17.56 11.80
N VAL A 95 -3.06 -18.35 12.04
CA VAL A 95 -4.12 -18.61 11.06
C VAL A 95 -4.91 -17.33 10.75
N LEU A 96 -5.30 -16.59 11.78
CA LEU A 96 -6.00 -15.31 11.61
C LEU A 96 -5.16 -14.30 10.79
N ALA A 97 -3.86 -14.23 11.06
CA ALA A 97 -2.96 -13.37 10.30
C ALA A 97 -2.76 -13.87 8.85
N ALA A 98 -2.53 -15.18 8.66
CA ALA A 98 -2.25 -15.75 7.34
C ALA A 98 -3.42 -15.63 6.36
N LEU A 99 -4.66 -15.62 6.89
CA LEU A 99 -5.89 -15.50 6.11
C LEU A 99 -6.53 -14.11 6.22
N SER A 100 -5.84 -13.15 6.84
CA SER A 100 -6.32 -11.77 6.91
C SER A 100 -6.21 -11.05 5.57
N GLY A 101 -7.18 -10.17 5.29
CA GLY A 101 -7.19 -9.39 4.06
C GLY A 101 -5.91 -8.61 3.85
N ILE A 102 -5.45 -7.88 4.87
CA ILE A 102 -4.25 -7.04 4.74
C ILE A 102 -2.98 -7.84 4.44
N VAL A 103 -2.79 -9.03 5.01
CA VAL A 103 -1.60 -9.85 4.75
C VAL A 103 -1.63 -10.44 3.35
N LEU A 104 -2.81 -10.89 2.88
CA LEU A 104 -2.96 -11.48 1.55
C LEU A 104 -2.82 -10.42 0.46
N ALA A 105 -3.53 -9.31 0.55
CA ALA A 105 -3.48 -8.23 -0.43
C ALA A 105 -2.09 -7.61 -0.53
N SER A 106 -1.51 -7.15 0.61
CA SER A 106 -0.19 -6.52 0.58
C SER A 106 0.96 -7.50 0.29
N GLY A 107 0.80 -8.78 0.61
CA GLY A 107 1.83 -9.80 0.37
C GLY A 107 1.90 -10.27 -1.08
N HIS A 108 0.84 -10.05 -1.87
CA HIS A 108 0.77 -10.45 -3.27
C HIS A 108 1.44 -9.45 -4.22
N LEU A 109 1.51 -8.18 -3.85
CA LEU A 109 2.04 -7.08 -4.67
C LEU A 109 3.30 -6.49 -4.04
N LEU A 110 4.22 -5.95 -4.86
CA LEU A 110 5.27 -5.08 -4.34
C LEU A 110 4.62 -3.74 -3.96
N SER A 111 4.59 -3.42 -2.66
CA SER A 111 3.98 -2.19 -2.17
C SER A 111 4.68 -1.63 -0.94
N THR A 112 4.48 -0.34 -0.70
CA THR A 112 4.91 0.30 0.56
C THR A 112 4.18 -0.29 1.76
N THR A 113 2.93 -0.72 1.58
CA THR A 113 2.09 -1.32 2.62
C THR A 113 2.68 -2.59 3.20
N THR A 114 3.33 -3.44 2.37
CA THR A 114 3.94 -4.68 2.86
C THR A 114 5.14 -4.39 3.78
N VAL A 115 5.93 -3.37 3.42
CA VAL A 115 7.04 -2.93 4.27
C VAL A 115 6.51 -2.37 5.59
N ASP A 116 5.52 -1.47 5.52
CA ASP A 116 4.88 -0.88 6.70
C ASP A 116 4.31 -1.96 7.63
N LEU A 117 3.58 -2.94 7.07
CA LEU A 117 3.02 -4.04 7.83
C LEU A 117 4.09 -4.75 8.68
N LEU A 118 5.22 -5.09 8.08
CA LEU A 118 6.28 -5.79 8.79
C LEU A 118 6.96 -4.90 9.82
N VAL A 119 7.35 -3.66 9.46
CA VAL A 119 8.09 -2.77 10.39
C VAL A 119 7.24 -2.39 11.59
N TRP A 120 5.94 -2.17 11.41
CA TRP A 120 5.02 -1.92 12.52
C TRP A 120 4.90 -3.14 13.45
N LEU A 121 4.80 -4.34 12.90
CA LEU A 121 4.74 -5.57 13.69
C LEU A 121 6.06 -5.85 14.41
N VAL A 122 7.23 -5.56 13.81
CA VAL A 122 8.53 -5.66 14.47
C VAL A 122 8.60 -4.66 15.63
N ALA A 123 8.22 -3.40 15.40
CA ALA A 123 8.20 -2.38 16.44
C ALA A 123 7.24 -2.75 17.59
N ALA A 124 6.04 -3.23 17.27
CA ALA A 124 5.06 -3.69 18.26
C ALA A 124 5.56 -4.91 19.04
N TRP A 125 6.19 -5.89 18.39
CA TRP A 125 6.80 -7.04 19.07
C TRP A 125 7.92 -6.60 20.01
N CYS A 126 8.81 -5.73 19.56
CA CYS A 126 9.85 -5.16 20.41
C CYS A 126 9.26 -4.38 21.60
N ALA A 127 8.19 -3.60 21.38
CA ALA A 127 7.50 -2.87 22.44
C ALA A 127 6.88 -3.81 23.48
N VAL A 128 6.15 -4.86 23.04
CA VAL A 128 5.59 -5.87 23.93
C VAL A 128 6.71 -6.58 24.73
N ARG A 129 7.80 -6.90 24.08
CA ARG A 129 8.95 -7.58 24.71
C ARG A 129 9.66 -6.67 25.70
N LEU A 130 9.85 -5.39 25.37
CA LEU A 130 10.37 -4.37 26.29
C LEU A 130 9.50 -4.28 27.55
N LEU A 131 8.20 -4.16 27.37
CA LEU A 131 7.24 -4.05 28.46
C LEU A 131 7.17 -5.34 29.32
N ARG A 132 7.38 -6.51 28.72
CA ARG A 132 7.40 -7.80 29.43
C ARG A 132 8.68 -7.99 30.26
N THR A 133 9.82 -7.71 29.65
CA THR A 133 11.13 -8.02 30.25
C THR A 133 11.66 -6.88 31.13
N GLY A 134 11.22 -5.65 30.89
CA GLY A 134 11.78 -4.44 31.48
C GLY A 134 13.14 -4.06 30.89
N ASP A 135 13.65 -4.79 29.89
CA ASP A 135 14.91 -4.48 29.20
C ASP A 135 14.69 -3.44 28.12
N SER A 136 15.06 -2.20 28.40
CA SER A 136 14.89 -1.07 27.49
C SER A 136 15.74 -1.13 26.21
N ARG A 137 16.71 -2.07 26.11
CA ARG A 137 17.47 -2.29 24.85
C ARG A 137 16.58 -2.71 23.69
N TRP A 138 15.42 -3.31 23.94
CA TRP A 138 14.43 -3.63 22.89
C TRP A 138 13.92 -2.39 22.17
N ALA A 139 14.06 -1.19 22.75
CA ALA A 139 13.77 0.06 22.06
C ALA A 139 14.63 0.27 20.81
N LEU A 140 15.88 -0.23 20.79
CA LEU A 140 16.73 -0.14 19.59
C LEU A 140 16.10 -0.84 18.39
N GLY A 141 15.42 -1.99 18.62
CA GLY A 141 14.65 -2.69 17.57
C GLY A 141 13.47 -1.86 17.07
N ILE A 142 12.80 -1.11 17.97
CA ILE A 142 11.74 -0.16 17.59
C ILE A 142 12.33 0.94 16.70
N GLY A 143 13.43 1.56 17.14
CA GLY A 143 14.08 2.64 16.39
C GLY A 143 14.54 2.21 14.99
N LEU A 144 15.13 1.02 14.89
CA LEU A 144 15.56 0.44 13.61
C LEU A 144 14.37 0.19 12.68
N ALA A 145 13.30 -0.45 13.19
CA ALA A 145 12.10 -0.73 12.41
C ALA A 145 11.45 0.57 11.91
N LEU A 146 11.22 1.54 12.79
CA LEU A 146 10.63 2.82 12.42
C LEU A 146 11.51 3.57 11.40
N GLY A 147 12.82 3.61 11.60
CA GLY A 147 13.75 4.28 10.71
C GLY A 147 13.76 3.68 9.30
N VAL A 148 13.82 2.35 9.20
CA VAL A 148 13.71 1.63 7.90
C VAL A 148 12.35 1.88 7.26
N GLY A 149 11.27 1.81 8.04
CA GLY A 149 9.92 2.06 7.54
C GLY A 149 9.76 3.47 6.98
N MET A 150 10.36 4.49 7.59
CA MET A 150 10.31 5.87 7.10
C MET A 150 11.05 6.08 5.77
N LEU A 151 11.91 5.14 5.35
CA LEU A 151 12.47 5.12 4.00
C LEU A 151 11.48 4.54 2.97
N SER A 152 10.41 3.87 3.41
CA SER A 152 9.31 3.43 2.54
C SER A 152 8.20 4.50 2.47
N LYS A 153 7.73 4.96 3.63
CA LYS A 153 6.66 5.96 3.78
C LYS A 153 6.80 6.65 5.14
N LEU A 154 6.29 7.87 5.29
CA LEU A 154 6.34 8.57 6.60
C LEU A 154 5.32 8.02 7.63
N LEU A 155 4.51 7.05 7.24
CA LEU A 155 3.45 6.46 8.08
C LEU A 155 3.96 5.84 9.41
N PRO A 156 5.18 5.25 9.52
CA PRO A 156 5.72 4.78 10.80
C PRO A 156 5.87 5.87 11.89
N ALA A 157 5.89 7.15 11.51
CA ALA A 157 5.85 8.24 12.49
C ALA A 157 4.51 8.22 13.28
N LEU A 158 3.40 7.83 12.65
CA LEU A 158 2.11 7.67 13.32
C LEU A 158 2.16 6.57 14.39
N LEU A 159 2.84 5.45 14.12
CA LEU A 159 3.07 4.42 15.13
C LEU A 159 3.91 4.95 16.30
N ALA A 160 4.96 5.72 16.00
CA ALA A 160 5.80 6.34 17.06
C ALA A 160 4.95 7.25 17.97
N VAL A 161 4.09 8.09 17.39
CA VAL A 161 3.12 8.91 18.11
C VAL A 161 2.19 8.05 18.98
N GLY A 162 1.62 6.98 18.40
CA GLY A 162 0.76 6.05 19.13
C GLY A 162 1.45 5.38 20.30
N LEU A 163 2.69 4.88 20.13
CA LEU A 163 3.45 4.24 21.19
C LEU A 163 3.82 5.22 22.32
N VAL A 164 4.26 6.43 21.98
CA VAL A 164 4.55 7.48 22.96
C VAL A 164 3.30 7.87 23.74
N ALA A 165 2.19 8.12 23.04
CA ALA A 165 0.91 8.44 23.67
C ALA A 165 0.41 7.29 24.57
N GLY A 166 0.51 6.04 24.12
CA GLY A 166 0.15 4.88 24.92
C GLY A 166 0.96 4.76 26.19
N VAL A 167 2.27 5.04 26.14
CA VAL A 167 3.14 5.10 27.32
C VAL A 167 2.76 6.25 28.24
N LEU A 168 2.43 7.42 27.71
CA LEU A 168 1.99 8.58 28.50
C LEU A 168 0.64 8.32 29.20
N ILE A 169 -0.28 7.64 28.55
CA ILE A 169 -1.62 7.36 29.10
C ILE A 169 -1.55 6.25 30.16
N ALA A 170 -0.92 5.13 29.86
CA ALA A 170 -1.03 3.93 30.69
C ALA A 170 0.28 3.14 30.88
N GLY A 171 1.39 3.59 30.33
CA GLY A 171 2.67 2.91 30.41
C GLY A 171 3.61 3.47 31.49
N PRO A 172 4.79 2.87 31.62
CA PRO A 172 5.82 3.35 32.53
C PRO A 172 6.53 4.57 31.94
N ARG A 173 6.04 5.78 32.25
CA ARG A 173 6.53 7.07 31.68
C ARG A 173 8.04 7.28 31.80
N ARG A 174 8.70 6.62 32.76
CA ARG A 174 10.18 6.64 32.91
C ARG A 174 10.90 6.16 31.64
N LEU A 175 10.28 5.30 30.83
CA LEU A 175 10.84 4.81 29.57
C LEU A 175 11.14 5.96 28.59
N LEU A 176 10.35 7.02 28.59
CA LEU A 176 10.55 8.16 27.69
C LEU A 176 11.85 8.94 27.98
N ARG A 177 12.47 8.71 29.17
CA ARG A 177 13.77 9.30 29.56
C ARG A 177 14.90 8.26 29.58
N ASP A 178 14.59 7.01 29.19
CA ASP A 178 15.58 5.95 29.13
C ASP A 178 16.56 6.17 27.97
N ARG A 179 17.85 5.99 28.23
CA ARG A 179 18.92 6.21 27.24
C ARG A 179 18.73 5.37 25.94
N TRP A 180 18.18 4.16 26.08
CA TRP A 180 17.98 3.28 24.93
C TRP A 180 16.77 3.71 24.09
N VAL A 181 15.75 4.30 24.71
CA VAL A 181 14.61 4.91 24.00
C VAL A 181 15.08 6.17 23.27
N LEU A 182 15.93 7.00 23.92
CA LEU A 182 16.51 8.16 23.25
C LEU A 182 17.45 7.75 22.11
N ALA A 183 18.25 6.69 22.30
CA ALA A 183 19.09 6.13 21.23
C ALA A 183 18.24 5.59 20.08
N ALA A 184 17.11 4.92 20.38
CA ALA A 184 16.15 4.46 19.36
C ALA A 184 15.58 5.62 18.55
N ALA A 185 15.18 6.71 19.20
CA ALA A 185 14.73 7.93 18.52
C ALA A 185 15.82 8.50 17.61
N GLY A 186 17.07 8.54 18.10
CA GLY A 186 18.23 8.96 17.30
C GLY A 186 18.44 8.07 16.06
N ILE A 187 18.34 6.74 16.21
CA ILE A 187 18.44 5.78 15.09
C ILE A 187 17.33 6.03 14.08
N THR A 188 16.08 6.22 14.55
CA THR A 188 14.95 6.51 13.67
C THR A 188 15.22 7.75 12.85
N VAL A 189 15.61 8.85 13.48
CA VAL A 189 15.90 10.11 12.79
C VAL A 189 17.08 9.97 11.83
N LEU A 190 18.15 9.30 12.25
CA LEU A 190 19.35 9.10 11.42
C LEU A 190 19.03 8.31 10.13
N LEU A 191 18.25 7.23 10.24
CA LEU A 191 17.85 6.43 9.08
C LEU A 191 16.84 7.16 8.20
N ALA A 192 15.91 7.91 8.78
CA ALA A 192 14.93 8.69 8.05
C ALA A 192 15.53 9.97 7.42
N ALA A 193 16.70 10.43 7.91
CA ALA A 193 17.27 11.73 7.54
C ALA A 193 17.38 11.95 6.03
N PRO A 194 17.84 10.99 5.19
CA PRO A 194 17.91 11.23 3.75
C PRO A 194 16.55 11.60 3.13
N ASN A 195 15.50 10.85 3.48
CA ASN A 195 14.15 11.15 3.00
C ASN A 195 13.61 12.46 3.59
N LEU A 196 13.79 12.71 4.88
CA LEU A 196 13.32 13.94 5.52
C LEU A 196 14.00 15.19 4.96
N ILE A 197 15.31 15.12 4.69
CA ILE A 197 16.05 16.22 4.05
C ILE A 197 15.51 16.46 2.64
N TRP A 198 15.30 15.40 1.88
CA TRP A 198 14.70 15.52 0.55
C TRP A 198 13.30 16.16 0.61
N GLN A 199 12.43 15.68 1.52
CA GLN A 199 11.11 16.26 1.72
C GLN A 199 11.18 17.75 2.05
N ALA A 200 12.08 18.14 2.96
CA ALA A 200 12.27 19.54 3.35
C ALA A 200 12.76 20.41 2.18
N ALA A 201 13.70 19.89 1.38
CA ALA A 201 14.23 20.59 0.22
C ALA A 201 13.18 20.78 -0.91
N ASN A 202 12.16 19.90 -0.97
CA ASN A 202 11.09 19.91 -1.96
C ASN A 202 9.73 20.42 -1.41
N GLY A 203 9.70 21.08 -0.24
CA GLY A 203 8.50 21.68 0.30
C GLY A 203 7.50 20.68 0.94
N PHE A 204 7.96 19.52 1.36
CA PHE A 204 7.14 18.45 1.98
C PHE A 204 5.97 17.98 1.10
N PRO A 205 6.20 17.53 -0.13
CA PRO A 205 5.10 17.14 -1.04
C PRO A 205 4.22 16.01 -0.48
N GLN A 206 4.75 15.13 0.38
CA GLN A 206 3.94 14.08 1.04
C GLN A 206 2.81 14.66 1.93
N LEU A 207 2.92 15.91 2.39
CA LEU A 207 1.82 16.57 3.10
C LEU A 207 0.68 16.96 2.15
N GLY A 208 1.01 17.34 0.90
CA GLY A 208 0.03 17.56 -0.15
C GLY A 208 -0.76 16.28 -0.49
N VAL A 209 -0.04 15.17 -0.66
CA VAL A 209 -0.68 13.85 -0.85
C VAL A 209 -1.55 13.46 0.35
N ALA A 210 -1.11 13.74 1.58
CA ALA A 210 -1.92 13.46 2.77
C ALA A 210 -3.19 14.31 2.81
N ALA A 211 -3.15 15.56 2.33
CA ALA A 211 -4.33 16.43 2.21
C ALA A 211 -5.31 15.89 1.16
N SER A 212 -4.84 15.53 -0.04
CA SER A 212 -5.66 14.91 -1.10
C SER A 212 -6.35 13.63 -0.60
N ILE A 213 -5.63 12.75 0.12
CA ILE A 213 -6.22 11.57 0.75
C ILE A 213 -7.31 11.96 1.75
N SER A 214 -7.10 13.01 2.55
CA SER A 214 -8.08 13.50 3.54
C SER A 214 -9.36 14.01 2.88
N ASP A 215 -9.25 14.60 1.69
CA ASP A 215 -10.38 15.13 0.90
C ASP A 215 -11.18 14.01 0.21
N GLY A 216 -10.66 12.77 0.22
CA GLY A 216 -11.34 11.60 -0.33
C GLY A 216 -11.02 11.31 -1.79
N ASP A 217 -9.97 11.91 -2.33
CA ASP A 217 -9.57 11.81 -3.75
C ASP A 217 -8.88 10.49 -4.11
N SER A 218 -8.83 9.53 -3.19
CA SER A 218 -8.18 8.25 -3.46
C SER A 218 -8.97 7.06 -2.89
N SER A 219 -8.75 5.86 -3.46
CA SER A 219 -9.38 4.62 -3.01
C SER A 219 -9.08 4.34 -1.52
N TYR A 220 -10.08 3.79 -0.82
CA TYR A 220 -10.03 3.45 0.61
C TYR A 220 -9.76 4.65 1.54
N SER A 221 -10.03 5.88 1.10
CA SER A 221 -9.80 7.11 1.84
C SER A 221 -11.10 7.72 2.37
N GLY A 222 -10.94 8.68 3.30
CA GLY A 222 -12.07 9.34 3.94
C GLY A 222 -12.54 8.63 5.22
N ARG A 223 -13.27 9.37 6.04
CA ARG A 223 -13.68 8.91 7.40
C ARG A 223 -14.57 7.68 7.39
N ARG A 224 -15.46 7.57 6.40
CA ARG A 224 -16.37 6.43 6.27
C ARG A 224 -15.59 5.14 6.00
N ASP A 225 -14.69 5.17 5.03
CA ASP A 225 -13.90 4.02 4.66
C ASP A 225 -12.90 3.66 5.75
N ALA A 226 -12.25 4.66 6.37
CA ALA A 226 -11.40 4.46 7.52
C ALA A 226 -12.13 3.75 8.67
N PHE A 227 -13.39 4.08 8.94
CA PHE A 227 -14.20 3.38 9.93
C PHE A 227 -14.61 1.98 9.49
N THR A 228 -15.13 1.83 8.27
CA THR A 228 -15.67 0.57 7.76
C THR A 228 -14.59 -0.50 7.64
N LEU A 229 -13.39 -0.12 7.17
CA LEU A 229 -12.26 -1.03 7.00
C LEU A 229 -11.78 -1.65 8.31
N GLN A 230 -12.00 -1.02 9.47
CA GLN A 230 -11.68 -1.63 10.77
C GLN A 230 -12.37 -2.98 10.98
N PHE A 231 -13.53 -3.18 10.36
CA PHE A 231 -14.33 -4.40 10.53
C PHE A 231 -14.10 -5.46 9.45
N VAL A 232 -13.50 -5.08 8.33
CA VAL A 232 -13.33 -6.00 7.18
C VAL A 232 -11.87 -6.26 6.81
N ILE A 233 -10.93 -5.38 7.12
CA ILE A 233 -9.54 -5.42 6.65
C ILE A 233 -8.78 -6.70 7.06
N ILE A 234 -9.10 -7.28 8.20
CA ILE A 234 -8.61 -8.60 8.59
C ILE A 234 -9.60 -9.66 8.12
N SER A 235 -10.80 -9.60 8.64
CA SER A 235 -12.00 -10.37 8.29
C SER A 235 -13.11 -9.99 9.26
N PRO A 236 -14.39 -9.97 8.85
CA PRO A 236 -15.52 -9.84 9.79
C PRO A 236 -15.49 -10.87 10.92
N TYR A 237 -14.98 -12.08 10.67
CA TYR A 237 -14.77 -13.12 11.69
C TYR A 237 -13.81 -12.68 12.81
N ALA A 238 -12.79 -11.89 12.48
CA ALA A 238 -11.80 -11.43 13.45
C ALA A 238 -12.29 -10.28 14.34
N VAL A 239 -13.41 -9.64 14.01
CA VAL A 239 -13.95 -8.49 14.75
C VAL A 239 -14.16 -8.78 16.24
N PRO A 240 -14.95 -9.80 16.65
CA PRO A 240 -15.11 -10.11 18.06
C PRO A 240 -13.80 -10.52 18.73
N ILE A 241 -12.85 -11.06 17.96
CA ILE A 241 -11.54 -11.51 18.46
C ILE A 241 -10.67 -10.30 18.79
N TRP A 242 -10.45 -9.37 17.85
CA TRP A 242 -9.61 -8.21 18.14
C TRP A 242 -10.23 -7.26 19.16
N ILE A 243 -11.57 -7.13 19.19
CA ILE A 243 -12.26 -6.38 20.27
C ILE A 243 -12.00 -7.02 21.63
N ALA A 244 -12.10 -8.35 21.74
CA ALA A 244 -11.76 -9.06 22.97
C ALA A 244 -10.29 -8.86 23.36
N GLY A 245 -9.39 -8.79 22.38
CA GLY A 245 -7.97 -8.47 22.56
C GLY A 245 -7.75 -7.08 23.11
N LEU A 246 -8.40 -6.07 22.54
CA LEU A 246 -8.35 -4.69 23.01
C LEU A 246 -8.86 -4.57 24.45
N ILE A 247 -10.05 -5.11 24.72
CA ILE A 247 -10.64 -5.11 26.07
C ILE A 247 -9.70 -5.79 27.07
N ALA A 248 -9.10 -6.90 26.68
CA ALA A 248 -8.16 -7.63 27.55
C ALA A 248 -6.89 -6.82 27.82
N LEU A 249 -6.28 -6.20 26.79
CA LEU A 249 -5.11 -5.34 26.96
C LEU A 249 -5.39 -4.14 27.88
N LEU A 250 -6.58 -3.54 27.78
CA LEU A 250 -6.92 -2.35 28.55
C LEU A 250 -7.38 -2.68 29.98
N ARG A 251 -8.02 -3.83 30.23
CA ARG A 251 -8.72 -4.12 31.51
C ARG A 251 -8.11 -5.22 32.35
N ARG A 252 -7.44 -6.22 31.74
CA ARG A 252 -6.90 -7.35 32.53
C ARG A 252 -5.77 -6.90 33.44
N PRO A 253 -5.80 -7.23 34.75
CA PRO A 253 -4.72 -6.89 35.69
C PRO A 253 -3.38 -7.53 35.29
N GLU A 254 -3.40 -8.77 34.80
CA GLU A 254 -2.21 -9.52 34.36
C GLU A 254 -1.52 -8.87 33.17
N TRP A 255 -2.25 -8.08 32.40
CA TRP A 255 -1.76 -7.37 31.20
C TRP A 255 -1.54 -5.87 31.42
N ARG A 256 -1.49 -5.44 32.70
CA ARG A 256 -1.27 -4.03 33.04
C ARG A 256 -0.07 -3.44 32.36
N ALA A 257 1.00 -4.21 32.19
CA ALA A 257 2.22 -3.76 31.51
C ALA A 257 2.00 -3.41 30.03
N TYR A 258 1.05 -4.09 29.37
CA TYR A 258 0.78 -3.96 27.93
C TYR A 258 -0.32 -2.95 27.60
N ARG A 259 -0.94 -2.29 28.57
CA ARG A 259 -2.00 -1.28 28.34
C ARG A 259 -1.58 -0.18 27.36
N ALA A 260 -0.30 0.19 27.39
CA ALA A 260 0.25 1.17 26.46
C ALA A 260 0.06 0.77 24.99
N VAL A 261 0.14 -0.53 24.67
CA VAL A 261 -0.06 -1.03 23.29
C VAL A 261 -1.54 -0.92 22.87
N GLY A 262 -2.46 -1.23 23.77
CA GLY A 262 -3.89 -1.03 23.51
C GLY A 262 -4.25 0.45 23.28
N TRP A 263 -3.70 1.34 24.10
CA TRP A 263 -3.88 2.78 23.93
C TRP A 263 -3.17 3.33 22.68
N ALA A 264 -2.05 2.74 22.27
CA ALA A 264 -1.40 3.11 21.01
C ALA A 264 -2.34 2.93 19.82
N TRP A 265 -3.07 1.81 19.74
CA TRP A 265 -4.07 1.61 18.69
C TRP A 265 -5.21 2.63 18.79
N VAL A 266 -5.77 2.87 19.99
CA VAL A 266 -6.85 3.86 20.17
C VAL A 266 -6.45 5.24 19.66
N VAL A 267 -5.22 5.68 19.95
CA VAL A 267 -4.70 6.96 19.49
C VAL A 267 -4.51 6.96 17.97
N VAL A 268 -3.88 5.91 17.43
CA VAL A 268 -3.60 5.82 15.99
C VAL A 268 -4.90 5.80 15.17
N VAL A 269 -5.85 4.93 15.53
CA VAL A 269 -7.14 4.88 14.82
C VAL A 269 -7.92 6.19 14.97
N GLY A 270 -7.85 6.82 16.15
CA GLY A 270 -8.44 8.14 16.36
C GLY A 270 -7.85 9.21 15.43
N ILE A 271 -6.54 9.23 15.25
CA ILE A 271 -5.89 10.15 14.31
C ILE A 271 -6.31 9.84 12.86
N VAL A 272 -6.30 8.56 12.45
CA VAL A 272 -6.71 8.15 11.09
C VAL A 272 -8.16 8.57 10.79
N LEU A 273 -9.08 8.34 11.74
CA LEU A 273 -10.49 8.72 11.57
C LEU A 273 -10.70 10.23 11.52
N ILE A 274 -9.98 10.99 12.36
CA ILE A 274 -10.10 12.46 12.39
C ILE A 274 -9.50 13.06 11.11
N ALA A 275 -8.33 12.57 10.69
CA ALA A 275 -7.63 13.07 9.52
C ALA A 275 -8.22 12.57 8.19
N GLY A 276 -9.16 11.61 8.18
CA GLY A 276 -9.68 11.03 6.94
C GLY A 276 -8.67 10.19 6.16
N GLY A 277 -7.67 9.61 6.87
CA GLY A 277 -6.64 8.78 6.25
C GLY A 277 -7.18 7.46 5.71
N LYS A 278 -6.34 6.71 4.98
CA LYS A 278 -6.72 5.39 4.45
C LYS A 278 -6.97 4.39 5.59
N GLY A 279 -8.08 3.68 5.50
CA GLY A 279 -8.57 2.82 6.58
C GLY A 279 -7.70 1.61 6.92
N TYR A 280 -6.69 1.31 6.13
CA TYR A 280 -5.73 0.24 6.39
C TYR A 280 -4.45 0.69 7.13
N TYR A 281 -4.28 1.99 7.41
CA TYR A 281 -3.05 2.49 8.01
C TYR A 281 -2.75 1.92 9.39
N ASP A 282 -3.76 1.63 10.19
CA ASP A 282 -3.61 1.02 11.52
C ASP A 282 -3.75 -0.51 11.53
N ALA A 283 -3.95 -1.16 10.36
CA ALA A 283 -4.13 -2.60 10.25
C ALA A 283 -3.05 -3.45 10.93
N PRO A 284 -1.74 -3.06 10.95
CA PRO A 284 -0.74 -3.81 11.71
C PRO A 284 -1.05 -3.86 13.21
N LEU A 285 -1.59 -2.79 13.80
CA LEU A 285 -2.00 -2.78 15.20
C LEU A 285 -3.28 -3.59 15.43
N LEU A 286 -4.21 -3.66 14.46
CA LEU A 286 -5.33 -4.60 14.52
C LEU A 286 -4.85 -6.06 14.58
N LEU A 287 -3.76 -6.41 13.87
CA LEU A 287 -3.15 -7.73 13.98
C LEU A 287 -2.54 -7.98 15.38
N VAL A 288 -1.98 -6.95 16.02
CA VAL A 288 -1.54 -7.04 17.42
C VAL A 288 -2.71 -7.30 18.37
N LEU A 289 -3.83 -6.59 18.18
CA LEU A 289 -5.07 -6.82 18.94
C LEU A 289 -5.63 -8.23 18.68
N THR A 290 -5.56 -8.69 17.43
CA THR A 290 -5.96 -10.04 17.03
C THR A 290 -5.10 -11.10 17.72
N ALA A 291 -3.78 -10.89 17.83
CA ALA A 291 -2.88 -11.76 18.58
C ALA A 291 -3.28 -11.85 20.05
N ALA A 292 -3.59 -10.72 20.69
CA ALA A 292 -4.09 -10.68 22.08
C ALA A 292 -5.44 -11.37 22.21
N GLY A 293 -6.36 -11.13 21.28
CA GLY A 293 -7.69 -11.71 21.23
C GLY A 293 -7.67 -13.22 21.01
N ALA A 294 -6.72 -13.72 20.23
CA ALA A 294 -6.55 -15.16 20.02
C ALA A 294 -6.31 -15.93 21.33
N LEU A 295 -5.52 -15.36 22.28
CA LEU A 295 -5.34 -15.96 23.60
C LEU A 295 -6.65 -16.04 24.36
N VAL A 296 -7.40 -14.95 24.37
CA VAL A 296 -8.69 -14.84 25.07
C VAL A 296 -9.67 -15.86 24.51
N THR A 297 -9.74 -15.95 23.20
CA THR A 297 -10.67 -16.81 22.45
C THR A 297 -10.33 -18.30 22.67
N VAL A 298 -9.05 -18.68 22.56
CA VAL A 298 -8.62 -20.07 22.80
C VAL A 298 -8.82 -20.44 24.27
N ALA A 299 -8.54 -19.55 25.22
CA ALA A 299 -8.82 -19.79 26.63
C ALA A 299 -10.31 -19.96 26.88
N TRP A 300 -11.19 -19.19 26.25
CA TRP A 300 -12.63 -19.35 26.32
C TRP A 300 -13.08 -20.68 25.73
N ALA A 301 -12.56 -21.07 24.58
CA ALA A 301 -12.90 -22.34 23.92
C ALA A 301 -12.40 -23.58 24.67
N SER A 302 -11.38 -23.40 25.53
CA SER A 302 -10.80 -24.50 26.33
C SER A 302 -11.45 -24.67 27.70
N ARG A 303 -12.36 -23.76 28.12
CA ARG A 303 -13.04 -23.84 29.41
C ARG A 303 -14.20 -24.85 29.37
N GLY A 304 -14.13 -25.84 30.21
CA GLY A 304 -15.16 -26.88 30.33
C GLY A 304 -15.17 -27.88 29.16
N SER A 305 -16.16 -28.78 29.15
CA SER A 305 -16.35 -29.85 28.16
C SER A 305 -17.12 -29.39 26.90
N LEU A 306 -17.23 -28.09 26.68
CA LEU A 306 -18.06 -27.50 25.60
C LEU A 306 -17.37 -27.61 24.24
N TRP A 307 -17.36 -28.82 23.67
CA TRP A 307 -16.77 -29.12 22.34
C TRP A 307 -17.30 -28.20 21.22
N TRP A 308 -18.57 -27.75 21.34
CA TRP A 308 -19.20 -26.86 20.36
C TRP A 308 -18.47 -25.50 20.18
N ARG A 309 -17.80 -25.00 21.24
CA ARG A 309 -17.02 -23.77 21.15
C ARG A 309 -15.83 -23.93 20.21
N ARG A 310 -15.16 -25.07 20.25
CA ARG A 310 -14.06 -25.40 19.33
C ARG A 310 -14.58 -25.60 17.93
N GLY A 311 -15.73 -26.25 17.78
CA GLY A 311 -16.43 -26.42 16.51
C GLY A 311 -16.83 -25.08 15.91
N LEU A 312 -17.36 -24.15 16.71
CA LEU A 312 -17.71 -22.80 16.25
C LEU A 312 -16.49 -22.04 15.71
N LEU A 313 -15.35 -22.11 16.40
CA LEU A 313 -14.12 -21.48 15.92
C LEU A 313 -13.62 -22.13 14.64
N ALA A 314 -13.63 -23.45 14.55
CA ALA A 314 -13.18 -24.15 13.34
C ALA A 314 -14.11 -23.90 12.15
N LEU A 315 -15.43 -23.99 12.36
CA LEU A 315 -16.43 -23.75 11.32
C LEU A 315 -16.41 -22.31 10.81
N GLY A 316 -16.17 -21.33 11.69
CA GLY A 316 -16.09 -19.92 11.27
C GLY A 316 -14.92 -19.61 10.34
N VAL A 317 -13.84 -20.38 10.36
CA VAL A 317 -12.71 -20.20 9.45
C VAL A 317 -13.13 -20.36 7.97
N VAL A 318 -13.94 -21.37 7.67
CA VAL A 318 -14.35 -21.71 6.30
C VAL A 318 -15.16 -20.58 5.65
N PRO A 319 -16.28 -20.09 6.21
CA PRO A 319 -17.11 -19.09 5.55
C PRO A 319 -16.58 -17.66 5.62
N PHE A 320 -15.65 -17.35 6.53
CA PHE A 320 -15.26 -15.97 6.80
C PHE A 320 -13.79 -15.65 6.53
N LEU A 321 -12.89 -16.61 6.63
CA LEU A 321 -11.46 -16.38 6.37
C LEU A 321 -11.04 -16.92 5.00
N LEU A 322 -11.53 -18.09 4.58
CA LEU A 322 -11.18 -18.63 3.26
C LEU A 322 -11.67 -17.77 2.09
N PRO A 323 -12.82 -17.07 2.14
CA PRO A 323 -13.21 -16.15 1.07
C PRO A 323 -12.16 -15.07 0.79
N ASN A 324 -11.40 -14.60 1.80
CA ASN A 324 -10.30 -13.65 1.57
C ASN A 324 -9.28 -14.17 0.54
N VAL A 325 -9.06 -15.49 0.46
CA VAL A 325 -8.15 -16.07 -0.54
C VAL A 325 -8.67 -15.84 -1.95
N VAL A 326 -10.00 -15.99 -2.16
CA VAL A 326 -10.63 -15.81 -3.47
C VAL A 326 -10.76 -14.33 -3.82
N LEU A 327 -11.06 -13.49 -2.84
CA LEU A 327 -11.28 -12.05 -3.05
C LEU A 327 -9.98 -11.26 -3.25
N LEU A 328 -8.89 -11.71 -2.61
CA LEU A 328 -7.67 -10.89 -2.51
C LEU A 328 -6.46 -11.50 -3.22
N LEU A 329 -6.56 -12.74 -3.69
CA LEU A 329 -5.49 -13.38 -4.45
C LEU A 329 -5.97 -13.75 -5.86
N PRO A 330 -5.07 -13.75 -6.86
CA PRO A 330 -5.40 -14.04 -8.25
C PRO A 330 -5.61 -15.55 -8.47
N VAL A 331 -6.59 -16.12 -7.78
CA VAL A 331 -6.95 -17.55 -7.91
C VAL A 331 -7.94 -17.81 -9.05
N LEU A 332 -8.74 -16.80 -9.40
CA LEU A 332 -9.67 -16.86 -10.53
C LEU A 332 -8.97 -16.52 -11.85
N PRO A 333 -9.48 -16.96 -13.01
CA PRO A 333 -9.00 -16.50 -14.31
C PRO A 333 -9.29 -14.99 -14.50
N ALA A 334 -8.32 -14.24 -15.06
CA ALA A 334 -8.44 -12.80 -15.26
C ALA A 334 -9.62 -12.43 -16.20
N ASP A 335 -9.85 -13.26 -17.23
CA ASP A 335 -10.94 -13.10 -18.21
C ASP A 335 -12.34 -13.40 -17.66
N ARG A 336 -12.43 -13.90 -16.43
CA ARG A 336 -13.68 -14.26 -15.75
C ARG A 336 -13.76 -13.72 -14.34
N LEU A 337 -13.05 -12.62 -14.07
CA LEU A 337 -13.05 -12.00 -12.75
C LEU A 337 -14.43 -11.37 -12.50
N PRO A 338 -15.20 -11.86 -11.52
CA PRO A 338 -16.52 -11.30 -11.23
C PRO A 338 -16.41 -9.86 -10.71
N GLY A 339 -17.31 -8.96 -11.12
CA GLY A 339 -17.33 -7.57 -10.70
C GLY A 339 -17.29 -7.40 -9.18
N PHE A 340 -18.05 -8.24 -8.43
CA PHE A 340 -18.02 -8.16 -6.96
C PHE A 340 -16.63 -8.39 -6.34
N VAL A 341 -15.70 -9.07 -7.03
CA VAL A 341 -14.31 -9.23 -6.56
C VAL A 341 -13.58 -7.91 -6.68
N VAL A 342 -13.77 -7.19 -7.80
CA VAL A 342 -13.19 -5.86 -8.01
C VAL A 342 -13.82 -4.84 -7.05
N ASP A 343 -15.13 -4.90 -6.80
CA ASP A 343 -15.82 -4.05 -5.83
C ASP A 343 -15.23 -4.17 -4.41
N VAL A 344 -14.79 -5.38 -4.03
CA VAL A 344 -14.16 -5.64 -2.72
C VAL A 344 -12.66 -5.37 -2.75
N ASN A 345 -12.00 -5.69 -3.85
CA ASN A 345 -10.56 -5.58 -4.06
C ASN A 345 -10.28 -4.85 -5.38
N TYR A 346 -10.38 -3.54 -5.33
CA TYR A 346 -10.06 -2.65 -6.43
C TYR A 346 -8.68 -2.94 -7.06
N ASP A 347 -7.67 -3.24 -6.22
CA ASP A 347 -6.30 -3.54 -6.67
C ASP A 347 -6.22 -4.75 -7.62
N ALA A 348 -7.21 -5.67 -7.59
CA ALA A 348 -7.24 -6.80 -8.53
C ALA A 348 -7.51 -6.31 -9.97
N GLY A 349 -8.40 -5.35 -10.15
CA GLY A 349 -8.67 -4.72 -11.45
C GLY A 349 -7.45 -4.02 -12.01
N GLU A 350 -6.70 -3.33 -11.15
CA GLU A 350 -5.50 -2.56 -11.48
C GLU A 350 -4.29 -3.40 -11.89
N THR A 351 -4.42 -4.73 -11.89
CA THR A 351 -3.38 -5.65 -12.37
C THR A 351 -3.64 -6.17 -13.78
N ILE A 352 -4.77 -5.84 -14.39
CA ILE A 352 -5.25 -6.47 -15.62
C ILE A 352 -5.28 -5.48 -16.78
N GLY A 353 -4.90 -5.92 -18.00
CA GLY A 353 -5.12 -5.20 -19.24
C GLY A 353 -4.04 -4.19 -19.66
N TRP A 354 -2.91 -4.08 -18.98
CA TRP A 354 -1.85 -3.13 -19.33
C TRP A 354 -1.19 -3.35 -20.68
N PRO A 355 -0.96 -4.59 -21.17
CA PRO A 355 -0.50 -4.82 -22.54
C PRO A 355 -1.50 -4.33 -23.59
N GLU A 356 -2.79 -4.58 -23.39
CA GLU A 356 -3.90 -4.18 -24.26
C GLU A 356 -4.13 -2.67 -24.22
N PHE A 357 -3.94 -2.05 -23.04
CA PHE A 357 -3.88 -0.60 -22.90
C PHE A 357 -2.82 0.00 -23.83
N ALA A 358 -1.61 -0.52 -23.79
CA ALA A 358 -0.52 -0.07 -24.66
C ALA A 358 -0.80 -0.37 -26.15
N ASP A 359 -1.50 -1.47 -26.47
CA ASP A 359 -1.97 -1.78 -27.84
C ASP A 359 -2.96 -0.73 -28.35
N SER A 360 -3.87 -0.26 -27.47
CA SER A 360 -4.87 0.76 -27.82
C SER A 360 -4.21 2.09 -28.13
N VAL A 361 -3.25 2.53 -27.33
CA VAL A 361 -2.46 3.75 -27.57
C VAL A 361 -1.63 3.62 -28.85
N ALA A 362 -1.01 2.46 -29.07
CA ALA A 362 -0.22 2.20 -30.27
C ALA A 362 -1.07 2.21 -31.56
N ARG A 363 -2.34 1.80 -31.47
CA ARG A 363 -3.28 1.86 -32.59
C ARG A 363 -3.56 3.30 -33.01
N VAL A 364 -3.77 4.19 -32.04
CA VAL A 364 -3.94 5.62 -32.29
C VAL A 364 -2.65 6.25 -32.85
N HIS A 365 -1.49 5.94 -32.25
CA HIS A 365 -0.20 6.43 -32.74
C HIS A 365 0.08 6.03 -34.19
N ARG A 366 -0.14 4.77 -34.58
CA ARG A 366 0.00 4.30 -35.96
C ARG A 366 -0.97 4.93 -36.93
N GLY A 367 -2.13 5.37 -36.46
CA GLY A 367 -3.13 6.10 -37.26
C GLY A 367 -2.76 7.55 -37.60
N LEU A 368 -1.74 8.11 -36.94
CA LEU A 368 -1.28 9.46 -37.24
C LEU A 368 -0.57 9.52 -38.61
N PRO A 369 -0.67 10.67 -39.33
CA PRO A 369 0.18 10.96 -40.48
C PRO A 369 1.66 10.76 -40.14
N PRO A 370 2.51 10.28 -41.08
CA PRO A 370 3.93 10.02 -40.80
C PRO A 370 4.69 11.20 -40.19
N GLU A 371 4.39 12.41 -40.68
CA GLU A 371 4.99 13.65 -40.20
C GLU A 371 4.63 13.99 -38.74
N GLU A 372 3.40 13.75 -38.36
CA GLU A 372 2.93 13.93 -36.99
C GLU A 372 3.44 12.80 -36.08
N ARG A 373 3.46 11.56 -36.56
CA ARG A 373 3.91 10.41 -35.80
C ARG A 373 5.34 10.53 -35.31
N SER A 374 6.24 11.10 -36.13
CA SER A 374 7.65 11.24 -35.77
C SER A 374 7.94 12.23 -34.63
N ARG A 375 6.99 13.14 -34.35
CA ARG A 375 7.11 14.18 -33.32
C ARG A 375 6.02 14.06 -32.23
N ALA A 376 5.19 13.04 -32.31
CA ALA A 376 4.16 12.80 -31.32
C ALA A 376 4.78 12.37 -29.97
N VAL A 377 4.17 12.81 -28.88
CA VAL A 377 4.44 12.35 -27.52
C VAL A 377 3.15 11.80 -26.90
N VAL A 378 3.28 11.01 -25.85
CA VAL A 378 2.12 10.57 -25.08
C VAL A 378 2.08 11.32 -23.74
N LEU A 379 0.91 11.84 -23.39
CA LEU A 379 0.61 12.44 -22.10
C LEU A 379 -0.47 11.60 -21.39
N THR A 380 -0.15 11.05 -20.25
CA THR A 380 -1.07 10.20 -19.48
C THR A 380 -1.63 10.91 -18.26
N ALA A 381 -2.85 10.59 -17.89
CA ALA A 381 -3.53 11.17 -16.72
C ALA A 381 -2.91 10.69 -15.42
N ASN A 382 -2.49 9.42 -15.34
CA ASN A 382 -1.96 8.88 -14.10
C ASN A 382 -0.60 8.17 -14.25
N TYR A 383 0.04 7.90 -13.11
CA TYR A 383 1.37 7.27 -13.04
C TYR A 383 1.36 5.79 -13.51
N GLY A 384 0.24 5.07 -13.32
CA GLY A 384 0.09 3.67 -13.75
C GLY A 384 0.14 3.55 -15.26
N GLU A 385 -0.61 4.40 -15.97
CA GLU A 385 -0.62 4.53 -17.43
C GLU A 385 0.78 4.86 -17.99
N ALA A 386 1.46 5.85 -17.38
CA ALA A 386 2.83 6.20 -17.78
C ALA A 386 3.80 5.05 -17.54
N GLY A 387 3.70 4.36 -16.41
CA GLY A 387 4.48 3.18 -16.09
C GLY A 387 4.22 2.02 -17.06
N ALA A 388 2.95 1.78 -17.43
CA ALA A 388 2.57 0.79 -18.42
C ALA A 388 3.19 1.08 -19.79
N LEU A 389 3.11 2.32 -20.25
CA LEU A 389 3.72 2.71 -21.52
C LEU A 389 5.24 2.67 -21.48
N ALA A 390 5.87 2.99 -20.35
CA ALA A 390 7.32 2.82 -20.18
C ALA A 390 7.74 1.35 -20.25
N ARG A 391 6.87 0.42 -19.82
CA ARG A 391 7.12 -1.03 -19.82
C ARG A 391 6.79 -1.68 -21.15
N TYR A 392 5.63 -1.39 -21.72
CA TYR A 392 5.08 -2.09 -22.88
C TYR A 392 5.19 -1.31 -24.19
N GLY A 393 5.40 0.01 -24.11
CA GLY A 393 5.46 0.90 -25.26
C GLY A 393 6.64 0.65 -26.22
N PRO A 394 7.88 0.39 -25.73
CA PRO A 394 9.02 0.14 -26.60
C PRO A 394 8.81 -1.01 -27.60
N ALA A 395 8.15 -2.09 -27.19
CA ALA A 395 7.83 -3.22 -28.07
C ALA A 395 6.73 -2.90 -29.11
N ARG A 396 6.15 -1.71 -29.08
CA ARG A 396 5.06 -1.22 -29.94
C ARG A 396 5.44 0.03 -30.71
N ASP A 397 6.70 0.41 -30.67
CA ASP A 397 7.23 1.65 -31.28
C ASP A 397 6.52 2.92 -30.81
N LEU A 398 6.04 2.91 -29.56
CA LEU A 398 5.43 4.08 -28.96
C LEU A 398 6.51 5.10 -28.54
N PRO A 399 6.22 6.41 -28.72
CA PRO A 399 7.07 7.45 -28.19
C PRO A 399 7.04 7.44 -26.65
N ARG A 400 7.98 8.20 -26.05
CA ARG A 400 8.03 8.34 -24.60
C ARG A 400 6.72 8.90 -24.06
N ALA A 401 6.22 8.28 -22.97
CA ALA A 401 5.08 8.77 -22.20
C ALA A 401 5.56 9.73 -21.09
N TYR A 402 4.75 10.75 -20.83
CA TYR A 402 4.91 11.74 -19.78
C TYR A 402 3.64 11.78 -18.93
N SER A 403 3.75 12.13 -17.67
CA SER A 403 2.62 12.39 -16.78
C SER A 403 2.98 13.47 -15.77
N GLY A 404 1.99 14.28 -15.39
CA GLY A 404 2.10 15.24 -14.30
C GLY A 404 1.79 14.66 -12.92
N HIS A 405 1.37 13.40 -12.86
CA HIS A 405 0.89 12.78 -11.64
C HIS A 405 2.03 12.38 -10.70
N ASN A 406 1.95 12.79 -9.43
CA ASN A 406 2.92 12.49 -8.38
C ASN A 406 4.36 12.81 -8.84
N SER A 407 5.32 11.92 -8.58
CA SER A 407 6.72 12.14 -8.95
C SER A 407 7.02 11.98 -10.45
N MET A 408 6.03 11.56 -11.25
CA MET A 408 6.23 11.44 -12.70
C MET A 408 6.59 12.76 -13.37
N VAL A 409 6.06 13.88 -12.85
CA VAL A 409 6.35 15.23 -13.33
C VAL A 409 7.86 15.56 -13.26
N ASP A 410 8.55 15.03 -12.25
CA ASP A 410 9.98 15.29 -12.00
C ASP A 410 10.90 14.38 -12.86
N PHE A 411 10.34 13.33 -13.50
CA PHE A 411 11.11 12.44 -14.38
C PHE A 411 11.32 12.99 -15.78
N GLY A 412 10.82 14.18 -16.04
CA GLY A 412 11.03 14.95 -17.27
C GLY A 412 9.72 15.40 -17.91
N ARG A 413 9.83 16.43 -18.72
CA ARG A 413 8.73 17.04 -19.48
C ARG A 413 8.85 16.75 -20.97
N PRO A 414 7.76 16.90 -21.75
CA PRO A 414 7.81 16.82 -23.21
C PRO A 414 8.84 17.79 -23.81
N PRO A 415 9.46 17.45 -24.95
CA PRO A 415 10.30 18.37 -25.71
C PRO A 415 9.55 19.66 -26.06
N ALA A 416 10.29 20.77 -26.23
CA ALA A 416 9.66 22.06 -26.47
C ALA A 416 8.90 22.14 -27.80
N ASP A 417 9.28 21.33 -28.77
CA ASP A 417 8.69 21.18 -30.10
C ASP A 417 7.59 20.08 -30.19
N ALA A 418 7.28 19.43 -29.07
CA ALA A 418 6.18 18.43 -29.02
C ALA A 418 4.83 19.15 -29.09
N ASP A 419 4.29 19.26 -30.29
CA ASP A 419 3.03 19.93 -30.63
C ASP A 419 1.90 18.95 -31.02
N VAL A 420 2.20 17.65 -31.15
CA VAL A 420 1.24 16.56 -31.35
C VAL A 420 1.29 15.67 -30.13
N VAL A 421 0.17 15.60 -29.41
CA VAL A 421 0.08 14.88 -28.14
C VAL A 421 -1.03 13.85 -28.16
N ILE A 422 -0.70 12.61 -27.86
CA ILE A 422 -1.67 11.56 -27.59
C ILE A 422 -1.98 11.62 -26.10
N ALA A 423 -3.09 12.22 -25.72
CA ALA A 423 -3.57 12.34 -24.35
C ALA A 423 -4.44 11.14 -23.98
N VAL A 424 -4.06 10.39 -22.93
CA VAL A 424 -4.72 9.16 -22.50
C VAL A 424 -5.26 9.34 -21.09
N GLY A 425 -6.48 8.83 -20.84
CA GLY A 425 -7.12 8.90 -19.51
C GLY A 425 -7.72 10.26 -19.15
N TRP A 426 -7.51 11.29 -19.99
CA TRP A 426 -8.08 12.62 -19.77
C TRP A 426 -9.49 12.71 -20.34
N VAL A 427 -10.47 13.05 -19.50
CA VAL A 427 -11.85 13.29 -19.95
C VAL A 427 -11.90 14.65 -20.65
N GLY A 428 -12.08 14.62 -21.98
CA GLY A 428 -12.15 15.82 -22.80
C GLY A 428 -13.57 16.31 -22.99
N GLY A 429 -13.71 17.65 -23.17
CA GLY A 429 -14.98 18.27 -23.59
C GLY A 429 -15.94 18.67 -22.48
N GLU A 430 -15.57 18.55 -21.23
CA GLU A 430 -16.35 19.03 -20.07
C GLU A 430 -15.88 20.42 -19.59
N PRO A 431 -16.76 21.19 -18.91
CA PRO A 431 -16.34 22.44 -18.27
C PRO A 431 -15.22 22.18 -17.26
N GLY A 432 -14.03 22.77 -17.50
CA GLY A 432 -12.85 22.54 -16.65
C GLY A 432 -11.87 21.50 -17.20
N ASP A 433 -12.13 20.95 -18.41
CA ASP A 433 -11.20 20.06 -19.10
C ASP A 433 -9.82 20.72 -19.30
N PRO A 434 -8.76 20.17 -18.67
CA PRO A 434 -7.43 20.73 -18.81
C PRO A 434 -6.90 20.66 -20.24
N LEU A 435 -7.32 19.67 -21.05
CA LEU A 435 -6.89 19.56 -22.44
C LEU A 435 -7.33 20.77 -23.29
N GLY A 436 -8.54 21.29 -23.07
CA GLY A 436 -9.04 22.49 -23.72
C GLY A 436 -8.30 23.77 -23.31
N ALA A 437 -7.78 23.79 -22.05
CA ALA A 437 -6.93 24.90 -21.59
C ALA A 437 -5.52 24.86 -22.18
N TRP A 438 -4.98 23.69 -22.45
CA TRP A 438 -3.60 23.51 -22.93
C TRP A 438 -3.45 23.51 -24.44
N PHE A 439 -4.47 22.98 -25.18
CA PHE A 439 -4.40 22.77 -26.62
C PHE A 439 -5.49 23.54 -27.37
N GLU A 440 -5.21 23.91 -28.61
CA GLU A 440 -6.19 24.56 -29.50
C GLU A 440 -7.28 23.59 -29.92
N ARG A 441 -6.90 22.34 -30.18
CA ARG A 441 -7.81 21.28 -30.63
C ARG A 441 -7.42 19.92 -30.10
N CYS A 442 -8.34 19.24 -29.44
CA CYS A 442 -8.25 17.82 -29.10
C CYS A 442 -9.39 17.05 -29.80
N THR A 443 -9.08 15.92 -30.36
CA THR A 443 -10.05 15.06 -31.07
C THR A 443 -10.01 13.66 -30.46
N LEU A 444 -11.15 13.14 -30.03
CA LEU A 444 -11.27 11.75 -29.60
C LEU A 444 -10.91 10.82 -30.77
N SER A 445 -9.83 10.07 -30.63
CA SER A 445 -9.22 9.26 -31.70
C SER A 445 -9.22 7.78 -31.38
N GLY A 446 -9.59 7.39 -30.17
CA GLY A 446 -9.71 6.01 -29.74
C GLY A 446 -10.21 5.92 -28.31
N VAL A 447 -10.42 4.67 -27.90
CA VAL A 447 -10.78 4.29 -26.55
C VAL A 447 -9.88 3.13 -26.13
N VAL A 448 -9.52 3.08 -24.88
CA VAL A 448 -8.79 1.96 -24.30
C VAL A 448 -9.70 0.72 -24.31
N ASP A 449 -9.21 -0.35 -24.92
CA ASP A 449 -9.89 -1.64 -24.99
C ASP A 449 -8.94 -2.71 -24.44
N GLN A 450 -9.19 -3.12 -23.22
CA GLN A 450 -8.40 -4.13 -22.54
C GLN A 450 -8.79 -5.57 -22.92
N ARG A 451 -9.78 -5.75 -23.79
CA ARG A 451 -10.28 -7.05 -24.26
C ARG A 451 -10.83 -7.97 -23.17
N VAL A 452 -10.97 -7.48 -21.97
CA VAL A 452 -11.58 -8.15 -20.83
C VAL A 452 -12.59 -7.20 -20.20
N GLU A 453 -13.73 -7.75 -19.80
CA GLU A 453 -14.76 -6.99 -19.07
C GLU A 453 -14.38 -6.89 -17.58
N VAL A 454 -13.30 -6.18 -17.29
CA VAL A 454 -12.89 -5.86 -15.92
C VAL A 454 -13.16 -4.37 -15.69
N ASP A 455 -13.86 -4.08 -14.62
CA ASP A 455 -14.10 -2.72 -14.16
C ASP A 455 -12.83 -2.21 -13.47
N ASN A 456 -12.07 -1.36 -14.19
CA ASN A 456 -10.91 -0.65 -13.68
C ASN A 456 -10.87 0.76 -14.29
N ASP A 457 -10.02 1.62 -13.76
CA ASP A 457 -9.97 3.04 -14.12
C ASP A 457 -9.61 3.28 -15.59
N GLU A 458 -8.88 2.39 -16.24
CA GLU A 458 -8.35 2.60 -17.59
C GLU A 458 -9.26 2.04 -18.69
N ASN A 459 -10.04 0.98 -18.39
CA ASN A 459 -10.85 0.33 -19.43
C ASN A 459 -11.99 1.25 -19.88
N GLY A 460 -12.11 1.46 -21.18
CA GLY A 460 -13.04 2.44 -21.74
C GLY A 460 -12.54 3.89 -21.71
N GLY A 461 -11.37 4.14 -21.15
CA GLY A 461 -10.76 5.48 -21.04
C GLY A 461 -10.53 6.11 -22.43
N PRO A 462 -10.74 7.44 -22.58
CA PRO A 462 -10.59 8.12 -23.86
C PRO A 462 -9.13 8.30 -24.25
N ILE A 463 -8.87 8.24 -25.56
CA ILE A 463 -7.57 8.58 -26.18
C ILE A 463 -7.80 9.72 -27.15
N HIS A 464 -7.29 10.91 -26.80
CA HIS A 464 -7.39 12.10 -27.63
C HIS A 464 -6.09 12.34 -28.38
N VAL A 465 -6.19 12.91 -29.58
CA VAL A 465 -5.06 13.51 -30.28
C VAL A 465 -5.21 15.02 -30.22
N CYS A 466 -4.31 15.66 -29.51
CA CYS A 466 -4.29 17.10 -29.28
C CYS A 466 -3.22 17.78 -30.13
N ARG A 467 -3.49 18.98 -30.62
CA ARG A 467 -2.62 19.80 -31.47
C ARG A 467 -2.72 21.26 -31.07
N GLY A 468 -1.67 22.02 -31.39
CA GLY A 468 -1.63 23.47 -31.13
C GLY A 468 -1.52 23.75 -29.64
N LEU A 469 -0.36 23.45 -29.06
CA LEU A 469 -0.07 23.78 -27.66
C LEU A 469 -0.16 25.32 -27.49
N ARG A 470 -1.07 25.79 -26.62
CA ARG A 470 -1.35 27.23 -26.41
C ARG A 470 -0.23 27.94 -25.71
N ARG A 471 0.50 27.27 -24.85
CA ARG A 471 1.61 27.79 -24.05
C ARG A 471 2.73 26.77 -24.01
N PRO A 472 4.02 27.17 -24.02
CA PRO A 472 5.14 26.23 -23.93
C PRO A 472 5.03 25.29 -22.70
N TRP A 473 5.45 24.04 -22.85
CA TRP A 473 5.52 23.07 -21.75
C TRP A 473 6.22 23.62 -20.49
N SER A 474 7.25 24.44 -20.68
CA SER A 474 7.99 25.07 -19.57
C SER A 474 7.16 26.01 -18.71
N GLN A 475 6.01 26.48 -19.19
CA GLN A 475 5.14 27.38 -18.45
C GLN A 475 4.01 26.65 -17.72
N ILE A 476 3.57 25.52 -18.26
CA ILE A 476 2.40 24.79 -17.72
C ILE A 476 2.78 23.53 -16.95
N TRP A 477 3.97 22.94 -17.18
CA TRP A 477 4.34 21.64 -16.68
C TRP A 477 4.29 21.53 -15.15
N ASP A 478 4.93 22.46 -14.46
CA ASP A 478 5.06 22.47 -13.02
C ASP A 478 3.87 23.13 -12.28
N THR A 479 2.97 23.80 -13.01
CA THR A 479 1.90 24.60 -12.41
C THR A 479 0.51 24.10 -12.72
N GLU A 480 0.29 23.49 -13.88
CA GLU A 480 -1.04 23.07 -14.35
C GLU A 480 -1.09 21.59 -14.68
N VAL A 481 0.01 21.01 -15.19
CA VAL A 481 0.07 19.57 -15.50
C VAL A 481 0.43 18.78 -14.25
N ARG A 482 1.23 19.33 -13.34
CA ARG A 482 1.52 18.71 -12.03
C ARG A 482 0.26 18.58 -11.22
N HIS A 483 -0.01 17.35 -10.76
CA HIS A 483 -1.11 17.05 -9.83
C HIS A 483 -0.76 15.86 -8.92
N THR A 484 -1.48 15.75 -7.82
CA THR A 484 -1.40 14.66 -6.85
C THR A 484 -2.80 14.12 -6.61
N GLY A 485 -2.97 12.82 -6.53
CA GLY A 485 -4.26 12.19 -6.31
C GLY A 485 -4.14 10.81 -5.68
#